data_0bd8dc477830240e19e568dab47404a5
#
_entry.id   0bd8dc477830240e19e568dab47404a5
#
_cell.length_a   1.000
_cell.length_b   1.000
_cell.length_c   1.000
_cell.angle_alpha   90.00
_cell.angle_beta   90.00
_cell.angle_gamma   90.00
#
_symmetry.space_group_name_H-M   'P 1'
#
loop_
_entity.id
_entity.type
_entity.pdbx_description
1 polymer ?
#
loop_
_entity_poly.entity_id
_entity_poly.type
_entity_poly.pdbx_seq_one_letter_code
_entity_poly.pdbx_strand_id
1 'polypeptide(L)'
;MDKIIEKKTGWRTAFTKKALPWWLGALLLAFIVYLIARPNDKTLRVDKDTVTVSSAVKGEFNDYIRISGRVQPMTTIQLSPQEGGIVEKILIEEGSPVKAGDAILVLNNDNLDLQILNSEAELAEKENILRNTQIQMEQQKLDVRQTVLEYGTNVERLKRAYEQQKALYEDKLIAREEYLKAEEDYRLARQKYELMTERSRQDSLYRGTQIDRMEESLDNMQLNMQMIRKRKSNLIIKAPIDGELGLLDVVLGQSVASGTRIGQINSVGTYKVEAQIDEHYIDRVFDGLSATFERQGETYSTVIRKVYPEVRDGKFKADFKFDGEQPDNIRSGQTYYLNLQLGQPEEAVIIPRGTFYQKTGGKWIYVVNKDGNKAVKREIRIGRQNPQYYEVQEGLEPGEKVITSGYDNYGDSDVLVF
;
A
#
# COMPACT_ATOMS: atom_id res chain seq x y z
N MET A 1 -70.99 -63.76 -81.57
CA MET A 1 -69.86 -64.66 -81.26
C MET A 1 -68.64 -63.83 -81.01
N ASP A 2 -68.43 -63.56 -79.76
CA ASP A 2 -67.32 -62.71 -79.32
C ASP A 2 -66.00 -63.47 -79.18
N LYS A 3 -64.97 -62.90 -79.73
CA LYS A 3 -63.62 -63.40 -79.53
C LYS A 3 -62.91 -62.50 -78.50
N ILE A 4 -62.66 -63.09 -77.39
CA ILE A 4 -61.87 -62.49 -76.27
C ILE A 4 -60.41 -62.40 -76.70
N ILE A 5 -59.82 -61.19 -76.64
CA ILE A 5 -58.39 -60.99 -76.90
C ILE A 5 -57.70 -60.88 -75.56
N GLU A 6 -56.89 -61.85 -75.17
CA GLU A 6 -56.01 -61.81 -74.00
C GLU A 6 -54.87 -60.79 -74.16
N LYS A 7 -54.77 -59.89 -73.24
CA LYS A 7 -53.62 -58.96 -73.12
C LYS A 7 -52.48 -59.69 -72.46
N LYS A 8 -51.42 -60.00 -73.17
CA LYS A 8 -50.14 -60.44 -72.61
C LYS A 8 -49.39 -59.22 -71.99
N THR A 9 -49.35 -59.14 -70.70
CA THR A 9 -48.43 -58.28 -69.97
C THR A 9 -47.06 -59.00 -69.95
N GLY A 10 -46.17 -58.52 -70.77
CA GLY A 10 -44.82 -59.03 -70.81
C GLY A 10 -43.77 -57.95 -70.60
N TRP A 11 -42.93 -58.13 -69.58
CA TRP A 11 -41.80 -57.30 -69.14
C TRP A 11 -40.71 -57.12 -70.22
N ARG A 12 -41.00 -57.44 -71.47
CA ARG A 12 -40.08 -57.39 -72.64
C ARG A 12 -40.13 -56.09 -73.46
N THR A 13 -40.97 -55.12 -73.11
CA THR A 13 -41.06 -53.83 -73.83
C THR A 13 -40.13 -52.74 -73.34
N ALA A 14 -39.33 -52.98 -72.26
CA ALA A 14 -38.40 -51.99 -71.70
C ALA A 14 -37.11 -51.82 -72.53
N PHE A 15 -36.83 -52.70 -73.53
CA PHE A 15 -35.63 -52.66 -74.38
C PHE A 15 -35.92 -52.35 -75.84
N THR A 16 -36.84 -51.46 -76.13
CA THR A 16 -37.00 -50.99 -77.53
C THR A 16 -36.03 -49.88 -77.85
N LYS A 17 -35.49 -49.86 -79.11
CA LYS A 17 -34.52 -48.82 -79.55
C LYS A 17 -34.92 -47.37 -79.30
N LYS A 18 -36.17 -47.09 -78.97
CA LYS A 18 -36.70 -45.75 -78.60
C LYS A 18 -36.56 -45.43 -77.14
N ALA A 19 -36.31 -46.40 -76.22
CA ALA A 19 -36.08 -46.15 -74.80
C ALA A 19 -34.61 -46.03 -74.47
N LEU A 20 -33.68 -46.30 -75.33
CA LEU A 20 -32.22 -46.21 -75.12
C LEU A 20 -31.74 -44.84 -74.73
N PRO A 21 -32.23 -43.69 -75.29
CA PRO A 21 -31.80 -42.38 -74.86
C PRO A 21 -32.27 -42.01 -73.43
N TRP A 22 -33.41 -42.54 -72.97
CA TRP A 22 -33.90 -42.30 -71.62
C TRP A 22 -33.08 -43.05 -70.58
N TRP A 23 -32.61 -44.25 -70.86
CA TRP A 23 -31.73 -45.02 -70.00
C TRP A 23 -30.33 -44.40 -69.91
N LEU A 24 -29.82 -43.87 -71.01
CA LEU A 24 -28.57 -43.12 -71.04
C LEU A 24 -28.68 -41.81 -70.24
N GLY A 25 -29.85 -41.14 -70.37
CA GLY A 25 -30.12 -39.93 -69.54
C GLY A 25 -30.19 -40.23 -68.03
N ALA A 26 -30.86 -41.34 -67.65
CA ALA A 26 -30.95 -41.78 -66.27
C ALA A 26 -29.57 -42.20 -65.68
N LEU A 27 -28.75 -42.89 -66.52
CA LEU A 27 -27.39 -43.29 -66.17
C LEU A 27 -26.45 -42.07 -66.01
N LEU A 28 -26.61 -41.07 -66.90
CA LEU A 28 -25.86 -39.83 -66.84
C LEU A 28 -26.26 -39.00 -65.61
N LEU A 29 -27.56 -38.97 -65.32
CA LEU A 29 -28.08 -38.27 -64.10
C LEU A 29 -27.62 -38.97 -62.83
N ALA A 30 -27.64 -40.29 -62.77
CA ALA A 30 -27.11 -41.09 -61.68
C ALA A 30 -25.60 -40.92 -61.55
N PHE A 31 -24.85 -40.77 -62.65
CA PHE A 31 -23.42 -40.48 -62.65
C PHE A 31 -23.13 -39.05 -62.16
N ILE A 32 -23.94 -38.06 -62.56
CA ILE A 32 -23.81 -36.68 -62.07
C ILE A 32 -24.16 -36.66 -60.61
N VAL A 33 -25.22 -37.33 -60.15
CA VAL A 33 -25.55 -37.42 -58.70
C VAL A 33 -24.44 -38.15 -57.95
N TYR A 34 -23.85 -39.19 -58.53
CA TYR A 34 -22.67 -39.86 -57.93
C TYR A 34 -21.45 -38.97 -57.88
N LEU A 35 -21.17 -38.11 -58.90
CA LEU A 35 -20.08 -37.14 -58.86
C LEU A 35 -20.31 -35.99 -57.84
N ILE A 36 -21.57 -35.54 -57.70
CA ILE A 36 -21.95 -34.52 -56.76
C ILE A 36 -21.96 -35.10 -55.33
N ALA A 37 -22.39 -36.36 -55.16
CA ALA A 37 -22.41 -37.04 -53.87
C ALA A 37 -21.04 -37.59 -53.44
N ARG A 38 -20.02 -37.54 -54.31
CA ARG A 38 -18.69 -38.00 -54.00
C ARG A 38 -18.05 -36.92 -53.07
N PRO A 39 -17.76 -37.20 -51.78
CA PRO A 39 -17.08 -36.22 -50.87
C PRO A 39 -15.74 -35.86 -51.53
N ASN A 40 -15.61 -34.57 -51.85
CA ASN A 40 -14.39 -34.02 -52.44
C ASN A 40 -13.38 -33.72 -51.34
N ASP A 41 -13.16 -34.72 -50.44
CA ASP A 41 -12.25 -34.58 -49.31
C ASP A 41 -10.84 -34.35 -49.83
N LYS A 42 -10.29 -33.20 -49.55
CA LYS A 42 -8.89 -32.88 -49.80
C LYS A 42 -8.02 -33.77 -48.93
N THR A 43 -7.43 -34.81 -49.53
CA THR A 43 -6.55 -35.74 -48.79
C THR A 43 -5.09 -35.33 -48.93
N LEU A 44 -4.35 -35.32 -47.81
CA LEU A 44 -2.91 -35.09 -47.77
C LEU A 44 -2.22 -36.30 -47.14
N ARG A 45 -1.14 -36.77 -47.79
CA ARG A 45 -0.31 -37.81 -47.20
C ARG A 45 0.74 -37.18 -46.27
N VAL A 46 0.78 -37.65 -45.04
CA VAL A 46 1.65 -37.13 -43.96
C VAL A 46 2.43 -38.30 -43.38
N ASP A 47 3.70 -38.04 -43.06
CA ASP A 47 4.51 -39.03 -42.38
C ASP A 47 4.09 -39.13 -40.92
N LYS A 48 3.81 -40.36 -40.48
CA LYS A 48 3.34 -40.65 -39.12
C LYS A 48 4.32 -40.24 -38.04
N ASP A 49 5.60 -40.26 -38.33
CA ASP A 49 6.67 -39.91 -37.37
C ASP A 49 6.74 -38.38 -37.12
N THR A 50 6.10 -37.58 -37.96
CA THR A 50 6.09 -36.11 -37.84
C THR A 50 4.90 -35.58 -37.02
N VAL A 51 3.96 -36.45 -36.63
CA VAL A 51 2.75 -36.07 -35.90
C VAL A 51 2.77 -36.59 -34.48
N THR A 52 2.42 -35.70 -33.53
CA THR A 52 2.19 -36.10 -32.14
C THR A 52 0.72 -36.47 -31.95
N VAL A 53 0.48 -37.74 -31.64
CA VAL A 53 -0.86 -38.25 -31.37
C VAL A 53 -1.07 -38.36 -29.86
N SER A 54 -2.13 -37.75 -29.35
CA SER A 54 -2.54 -37.79 -27.94
C SER A 54 -3.93 -38.34 -27.80
N SER A 55 -4.28 -38.91 -26.64
CA SER A 55 -5.63 -39.42 -26.40
C SER A 55 -6.48 -38.39 -25.67
N ALA A 56 -7.72 -38.23 -26.09
CA ALA A 56 -8.72 -37.55 -25.29
C ALA A 56 -9.11 -38.45 -24.12
N VAL A 57 -8.97 -37.99 -22.90
CA VAL A 57 -9.27 -38.77 -21.69
C VAL A 57 -10.32 -38.06 -20.85
N LYS A 58 -11.21 -38.84 -20.23
CA LYS A 58 -12.07 -38.30 -19.17
C LYS A 58 -11.24 -38.29 -17.89
N GLY A 59 -11.02 -37.09 -17.38
CA GLY A 59 -10.20 -36.90 -16.18
C GLY A 59 -10.58 -35.62 -15.42
N GLU A 60 -9.96 -35.43 -14.30
CA GLU A 60 -10.14 -34.23 -13.49
C GLU A 60 -9.44 -33.04 -14.14
N PHE A 61 -10.23 -32.04 -14.53
CA PHE A 61 -9.70 -30.76 -15.02
C PHE A 61 -9.53 -29.78 -13.88
N ASN A 62 -8.29 -29.46 -13.57
CA ASN A 62 -7.92 -28.42 -12.60
C ASN A 62 -7.80 -27.07 -13.30
N ASP A 63 -8.73 -26.16 -13.00
CA ASP A 63 -8.73 -24.82 -13.58
C ASP A 63 -7.77 -23.90 -12.80
N TYR A 64 -6.54 -23.81 -13.28
CA TYR A 64 -5.52 -22.97 -12.68
C TYR A 64 -4.70 -22.21 -13.70
N ILE A 65 -4.14 -21.08 -13.28
CA ILE A 65 -3.16 -20.31 -14.05
C ILE A 65 -1.83 -20.29 -13.32
N ARG A 66 -0.75 -20.27 -14.10
CA ARG A 66 0.60 -20.09 -13.55
C ARG A 66 1.01 -18.64 -13.62
N ILE A 67 1.27 -18.05 -12.46
CA ILE A 67 1.66 -16.65 -12.31
C ILE A 67 3.00 -16.56 -11.58
N SER A 68 3.75 -15.49 -11.85
CA SER A 68 4.99 -15.19 -11.10
C SER A 68 4.69 -14.20 -10.00
N GLY A 69 5.09 -14.53 -8.78
CA GLY A 69 4.98 -13.66 -7.63
C GLY A 69 6.33 -13.38 -6.99
N ARG A 70 6.50 -12.19 -6.46
CA ARG A 70 7.72 -11.76 -5.76
C ARG A 70 7.48 -11.70 -4.26
N VAL A 71 8.34 -12.34 -3.50
CA VAL A 71 8.31 -12.30 -2.03
C VAL A 71 8.62 -10.88 -1.56
N GLN A 72 7.78 -10.37 -0.68
CA GLN A 72 7.95 -9.08 -0.01
C GLN A 72 7.68 -9.23 1.48
N PRO A 73 8.30 -8.41 2.34
CA PRO A 73 7.89 -8.31 3.73
C PRO A 73 6.44 -7.87 3.83
N MET A 74 5.71 -8.31 4.86
CA MET A 74 4.33 -7.88 5.09
C MET A 74 4.25 -6.36 5.29
N THR A 75 5.21 -5.80 6.03
CA THR A 75 5.32 -4.36 6.30
C THR A 75 6.73 -3.88 6.00
N THR A 76 6.82 -2.79 5.28
CA THR A 76 8.06 -2.06 5.04
C THR A 76 7.86 -0.61 5.45
N ILE A 77 8.72 -0.11 6.33
CA ILE A 77 8.74 1.30 6.75
C ILE A 77 9.95 1.98 6.13
N GLN A 78 9.70 3.08 5.44
CA GLN A 78 10.77 3.90 4.87
C GLN A 78 11.40 4.75 5.97
N LEU A 79 12.72 4.80 5.98
CA LEU A 79 13.50 5.68 6.83
C LEU A 79 13.77 6.99 6.09
N SER A 80 13.38 8.08 6.70
CA SER A 80 13.69 9.44 6.24
C SER A 80 13.98 10.35 7.44
N PRO A 81 15.05 11.13 7.42
CA PRO A 81 15.40 12.03 8.51
C PRO A 81 14.38 13.17 8.60
N GLN A 82 14.02 13.57 9.83
CA GLN A 82 13.18 14.74 10.08
C GLN A 82 13.99 16.04 9.98
N GLU A 83 15.29 15.98 10.29
CA GLU A 83 16.25 17.09 10.18
C GLU A 83 17.35 16.71 9.19
N GLY A 84 17.73 17.65 8.31
CA GLY A 84 18.85 17.45 7.39
C GLY A 84 20.20 17.57 8.10
N GLY A 85 21.22 16.92 7.54
CA GLY A 85 22.57 16.96 8.08
C GLY A 85 23.55 16.15 7.24
N ILE A 86 24.79 16.06 7.68
CA ILE A 86 25.86 15.23 7.09
C ILE A 86 25.93 13.92 7.88
N VAL A 87 25.98 12.79 7.21
CA VAL A 87 26.15 11.47 7.83
C VAL A 87 27.50 11.41 8.54
N GLU A 88 27.45 11.45 9.89
CA GLU A 88 28.64 11.39 10.73
C GLU A 88 29.05 9.95 11.04
N LYS A 89 28.07 9.10 11.38
CA LYS A 89 28.29 7.69 11.75
C LYS A 89 27.16 6.82 11.26
N ILE A 90 27.49 5.64 10.77
CA ILE A 90 26.56 4.53 10.51
C ILE A 90 26.82 3.51 11.61
N LEU A 91 25.80 3.20 12.42
CA LEU A 91 25.90 2.35 13.61
C LEU A 91 25.46 0.92 13.32
N ILE A 92 24.54 0.74 12.35
CA ILE A 92 23.97 -0.56 11.97
C ILE A 92 24.09 -0.70 10.45
N GLU A 93 24.62 -1.83 10.00
CA GLU A 93 24.77 -2.15 8.59
C GLU A 93 23.50 -2.75 7.98
N GLU A 94 23.36 -2.65 6.66
CA GLU A 94 22.28 -3.28 5.88
C GLU A 94 22.25 -4.80 6.12
N GLY A 95 21.02 -5.35 6.24
CA GLY A 95 20.78 -6.77 6.54
C GLY A 95 20.84 -7.13 8.04
N SER A 96 21.11 -6.16 8.92
CA SER A 96 21.18 -6.42 10.35
C SER A 96 19.78 -6.34 11.02
N PRO A 97 19.50 -7.18 12.03
CA PRO A 97 18.29 -7.07 12.84
C PRO A 97 18.32 -5.81 13.71
N VAL A 98 17.19 -5.15 13.83
CA VAL A 98 17.01 -3.93 14.63
C VAL A 98 15.77 -4.02 15.51
N LYS A 99 15.83 -3.39 16.68
CA LYS A 99 14.68 -3.21 17.57
C LYS A 99 14.18 -1.77 17.51
N ALA A 100 12.91 -1.58 17.80
CA ALA A 100 12.33 -0.25 17.91
C ALA A 100 13.11 0.62 18.91
N GLY A 101 13.58 1.78 18.43
CA GLY A 101 14.41 2.70 19.22
C GLY A 101 15.91 2.58 18.98
N ASP A 102 16.42 1.51 18.36
CA ASP A 102 17.84 1.36 18.05
C ASP A 102 18.30 2.47 17.10
N ALA A 103 19.45 3.07 17.41
CA ALA A 103 20.08 4.09 16.57
C ALA A 103 20.75 3.44 15.36
N ILE A 104 20.34 3.83 14.15
CA ILE A 104 20.86 3.29 12.89
C ILE A 104 22.02 4.13 12.38
N LEU A 105 21.85 5.46 12.35
CA LEU A 105 22.89 6.38 11.94
C LEU A 105 22.76 7.73 12.68
N VAL A 106 23.82 8.49 12.70
CA VAL A 106 23.91 9.82 13.30
C VAL A 106 24.24 10.84 12.21
N LEU A 107 23.44 11.90 12.17
CA LEU A 107 23.69 13.07 11.34
C LEU A 107 24.35 14.16 12.18
N ASN A 108 25.21 14.95 11.58
CA ASN A 108 25.74 16.20 12.12
C ASN A 108 25.09 17.40 11.42
N ASN A 109 24.71 18.44 12.19
CA ASN A 109 24.20 19.70 11.66
C ASN A 109 24.72 20.88 12.48
N ASP A 110 25.84 21.45 12.00
CA ASP A 110 26.52 22.57 12.67
C ASP A 110 25.62 23.81 12.82
N ASN A 111 24.72 24.07 11.87
CA ASN A 111 23.79 25.19 11.95
C ASN A 111 22.80 25.02 13.12
N LEU A 112 22.34 23.80 13.35
CA LEU A 112 21.46 23.49 14.48
C LEU A 112 22.20 23.63 15.81
N ASP A 113 23.47 23.21 15.86
CA ASP A 113 24.31 23.37 17.06
C ASP A 113 24.57 24.83 17.37
N LEU A 114 24.83 25.67 16.37
CA LEU A 114 24.93 27.13 16.55
C LEU A 114 23.61 27.73 16.99
N GLN A 115 22.49 27.28 16.48
CA GLN A 115 21.16 27.76 16.93
C GLN A 115 20.90 27.41 18.39
N ILE A 116 21.29 26.23 18.85
CA ILE A 116 21.19 25.81 20.24
C ILE A 116 22.03 26.74 21.12
N LEU A 117 23.30 26.93 20.77
CA LEU A 117 24.21 27.78 21.52
C LEU A 117 23.69 29.22 21.65
N ASN A 118 23.19 29.81 20.59
CA ASN A 118 22.61 31.16 20.60
C ASN A 118 21.38 31.23 21.52
N SER A 119 20.46 30.24 21.39
CA SER A 119 19.26 30.20 22.24
C SER A 119 19.58 29.97 23.72
N GLU A 120 20.63 29.21 24.03
CA GLU A 120 21.13 29.05 25.44
C GLU A 120 21.70 30.36 25.99
N ALA A 121 22.44 31.10 25.16
CA ALA A 121 22.98 32.42 25.56
C ALA A 121 21.84 33.44 25.80
N GLU A 122 20.84 33.49 24.89
CA GLU A 122 19.67 34.36 25.07
C GLU A 122 18.85 34.01 26.32
N LEU A 123 18.66 32.73 26.61
CA LEU A 123 17.97 32.25 27.79
C LEU A 123 18.71 32.72 29.07
N ALA A 124 20.03 32.51 29.14
CA ALA A 124 20.86 32.92 30.26
C ALA A 124 20.85 34.45 30.46
N GLU A 125 20.84 35.22 29.37
CA GLU A 125 20.71 36.68 29.43
C GLU A 125 19.36 37.10 30.05
N LYS A 126 18.26 36.50 29.60
CA LYS A 126 16.91 36.79 30.12
C LYS A 126 16.75 36.39 31.57
N GLU A 127 17.30 35.26 31.97
CA GLU A 127 17.33 34.85 33.40
C GLU A 127 18.09 35.88 34.28
N ASN A 128 19.22 36.38 33.80
CA ASN A 128 19.98 37.41 34.51
C ASN A 128 19.21 38.74 34.58
N ILE A 129 18.55 39.14 33.49
CA ILE A 129 17.72 40.36 33.49
C ILE A 129 16.56 40.22 34.49
N LEU A 130 15.86 39.11 34.53
CA LEU A 130 14.78 38.86 35.49
C LEU A 130 15.30 38.94 36.91
N ARG A 131 16.41 38.27 37.23
CA ARG A 131 17.02 38.27 38.56
C ARG A 131 17.39 39.68 38.98
N ASN A 132 18.04 40.46 38.12
CA ASN A 132 18.42 41.85 38.41
C ASN A 132 17.18 42.73 38.63
N THR A 133 16.15 42.55 37.82
CA THR A 133 14.88 43.28 37.95
C THR A 133 14.20 42.94 39.28
N GLN A 134 14.16 41.67 39.66
CA GLN A 134 13.61 41.24 40.96
C GLN A 134 14.33 41.88 42.12
N ILE A 135 15.68 41.94 42.11
CA ILE A 135 16.50 42.59 43.15
C ILE A 135 16.18 44.08 43.22
N GLN A 136 16.15 44.78 42.10
CA GLN A 136 15.83 46.21 42.04
C GLN A 136 14.42 46.49 42.55
N MET A 137 13.44 45.68 42.19
CA MET A 137 12.06 45.82 42.64
C MET A 137 11.91 45.57 44.15
N GLU A 138 12.65 44.63 44.73
CA GLU A 138 12.61 44.38 46.16
C GLU A 138 13.25 45.56 46.94
N GLN A 139 14.37 46.12 46.45
CA GLN A 139 14.94 47.31 47.01
C GLN A 139 13.95 48.50 47.01
N GLN A 140 13.33 48.76 45.85
CA GLN A 140 12.33 49.82 45.70
C GLN A 140 11.11 49.60 46.61
N LYS A 141 10.68 48.39 46.83
CA LYS A 141 9.59 48.02 47.72
C LYS A 141 9.94 48.35 49.18
N LEU A 142 11.17 48.07 49.58
CA LEU A 142 11.66 48.40 50.93
C LEU A 142 11.72 49.94 51.17
N ASP A 143 12.20 50.69 50.16
CA ASP A 143 12.25 52.20 50.27
C ASP A 143 10.83 52.79 50.37
N VAL A 144 9.89 52.31 49.53
CA VAL A 144 8.51 52.77 49.63
C VAL A 144 7.89 52.41 50.98
N ARG A 145 8.15 51.20 51.50
CA ARG A 145 7.64 50.75 52.79
C ARG A 145 8.18 51.59 53.91
N GLN A 146 9.48 51.97 53.90
CA GLN A 146 10.08 52.88 54.87
C GLN A 146 9.36 54.23 54.82
N THR A 147 9.15 54.79 53.62
CA THR A 147 8.45 56.08 53.46
C THR A 147 7.02 56.03 54.00
N VAL A 148 6.27 54.96 53.75
CA VAL A 148 4.92 54.80 54.35
C VAL A 148 4.96 54.76 55.87
N LEU A 149 5.93 54.07 56.48
CA LEU A 149 6.10 54.00 57.91
C LEU A 149 6.41 55.39 58.49
N GLU A 150 7.27 56.19 57.86
CA GLU A 150 7.62 57.58 58.28
C GLU A 150 6.39 58.47 58.24
N TYR A 151 5.60 58.47 57.18
CA TYR A 151 4.36 59.23 57.09
C TYR A 151 3.33 58.76 58.11
N GLY A 152 3.20 57.45 58.35
CA GLY A 152 2.28 56.87 59.33
C GLY A 152 2.65 57.37 60.76
N THR A 153 3.93 57.34 61.13
CA THR A 153 4.43 57.84 62.42
C THR A 153 4.17 59.34 62.58
N ASN A 154 4.36 60.11 61.50
CA ASN A 154 4.08 61.56 61.52
C ASN A 154 2.57 61.86 61.70
N VAL A 155 1.69 61.14 61.09
CA VAL A 155 0.24 61.25 61.29
C VAL A 155 -0.16 60.95 62.69
N GLU A 156 0.38 59.90 63.30
CA GLU A 156 0.14 59.58 64.73
C GLU A 156 0.59 60.70 65.70
N ARG A 157 1.75 61.29 65.43
CA ARG A 157 2.26 62.38 66.14
C ARG A 157 1.38 63.62 66.06
N LEU A 158 1.02 64.05 64.86
CA LEU A 158 0.18 65.21 64.59
C LEU A 158 -1.27 65.00 65.01
N LYS A 159 -1.78 63.82 64.99
CA LYS A 159 -3.07 63.46 65.55
C LYS A 159 -3.16 63.73 67.05
N ARG A 160 -2.16 63.23 67.78
CA ARG A 160 -2.08 63.49 69.23
C ARG A 160 -1.99 64.96 69.52
N ALA A 161 -1.18 65.78 68.82
CA ALA A 161 -1.10 67.22 68.96
C ALA A 161 -2.45 67.90 68.66
N TYR A 162 -3.14 67.50 67.59
CA TYR A 162 -4.48 68.00 67.24
C TYR A 162 -5.52 67.67 68.32
N GLU A 163 -5.54 66.47 68.87
CA GLU A 163 -6.48 66.04 69.90
C GLU A 163 -6.24 66.81 71.19
N GLN A 164 -4.96 67.08 71.57
CA GLN A 164 -4.62 67.90 72.71
C GLN A 164 -5.02 69.37 72.53
N GLN A 165 -4.75 69.98 71.37
CA GLN A 165 -5.13 71.37 71.09
C GLN A 165 -6.66 71.52 70.97
N LYS A 166 -7.35 70.54 70.48
CA LYS A 166 -8.83 70.54 70.46
C LYS A 166 -9.41 70.57 71.84
N ALA A 167 -8.96 69.72 72.74
CA ALA A 167 -9.41 69.75 74.16
C ALA A 167 -9.14 71.08 74.80
N LEU A 168 -7.95 71.69 74.66
CA LEU A 168 -7.63 73.01 75.22
C LEU A 168 -8.47 74.15 74.63
N TYR A 169 -8.87 74.06 73.32
CA TYR A 169 -9.74 75.05 72.71
C TYR A 169 -11.20 74.89 73.18
N GLU A 170 -11.69 73.71 73.40
CA GLU A 170 -13.01 73.44 73.97
C GLU A 170 -13.11 74.01 75.37
N ASP A 171 -12.00 73.93 76.15
CA ASP A 171 -11.88 74.55 77.49
C ASP A 171 -11.58 76.06 77.44
N LYS A 172 -11.50 76.69 76.24
CA LYS A 172 -11.20 78.12 76.01
C LYS A 172 -9.79 78.57 76.55
N LEU A 173 -8.85 77.68 76.59
CA LEU A 173 -7.49 77.90 77.06
C LEU A 173 -6.50 78.36 75.98
N ILE A 174 -6.82 78.23 74.68
CA ILE A 174 -6.00 78.62 73.54
C ILE A 174 -6.77 79.40 72.48
N ALA A 175 -6.04 80.13 71.63
CA ALA A 175 -6.61 80.88 70.50
C ALA A 175 -7.14 79.91 69.39
N ARG A 176 -8.18 80.38 68.72
CA ARG A 176 -8.75 79.62 67.55
C ARG A 176 -7.76 79.32 66.45
N GLU A 177 -6.77 80.21 66.26
CA GLU A 177 -5.73 80.09 65.26
C GLU A 177 -4.81 78.88 65.53
N GLU A 178 -4.44 78.67 66.82
CA GLU A 178 -3.62 77.50 67.20
C GLU A 178 -4.32 76.18 67.02
N TYR A 179 -5.60 76.09 67.31
CA TYR A 179 -6.45 74.92 66.99
C TYR A 179 -6.53 74.63 65.48
N LEU A 180 -6.86 75.69 64.69
CA LEU A 180 -6.98 75.55 63.24
C LEU A 180 -5.66 75.07 62.54
N LYS A 181 -4.54 75.61 63.04
CA LYS A 181 -3.23 75.19 62.55
C LYS A 181 -2.96 73.71 62.86
N ALA A 182 -3.24 73.25 64.07
CA ALA A 182 -3.09 71.81 64.39
C ALA A 182 -4.01 70.92 63.59
N GLU A 183 -5.24 71.38 63.31
CA GLU A 183 -6.19 70.69 62.47
C GLU A 183 -5.68 70.58 61.02
N GLU A 184 -5.18 71.68 60.45
CA GLU A 184 -4.61 71.72 59.12
C GLU A 184 -3.37 70.83 58.97
N ASP A 185 -2.46 70.91 59.95
CA ASP A 185 -1.26 70.06 59.95
C ASP A 185 -1.60 68.57 60.00
N TYR A 186 -2.53 68.18 60.85
CA TYR A 186 -3.00 66.80 60.95
C TYR A 186 -3.70 66.34 59.61
N ARG A 187 -4.56 67.19 59.09
CA ARG A 187 -5.28 66.90 57.80
C ARG A 187 -4.28 66.73 56.68
N LEU A 188 -3.32 67.61 56.52
CA LEU A 188 -2.26 67.51 55.49
C LEU A 188 -1.40 66.25 55.67
N ALA A 189 -1.01 65.93 56.87
CA ALA A 189 -0.23 64.70 57.13
C ALA A 189 -1.02 63.45 56.78
N ARG A 190 -2.33 63.42 57.12
CA ARG A 190 -3.22 62.32 56.77
C ARG A 190 -3.36 62.15 55.28
N GLN A 191 -3.57 63.25 54.57
CA GLN A 191 -3.69 63.20 53.06
C GLN A 191 -2.39 62.66 52.41
N LYS A 192 -1.22 63.11 52.95
CA LYS A 192 0.08 62.59 52.45
C LYS A 192 0.25 61.10 52.72
N TYR A 193 -0.16 60.60 53.86
CA TYR A 193 -0.09 59.19 54.19
C TYR A 193 -1.03 58.37 53.35
N GLU A 194 -2.28 58.81 53.16
CA GLU A 194 -3.27 58.14 52.32
C GLU A 194 -2.77 58.05 50.86
N LEU A 195 -2.25 59.14 50.30
CA LEU A 195 -1.67 59.16 48.95
C LEU A 195 -0.49 58.20 48.81
N MET A 196 0.43 58.19 49.84
CA MET A 196 1.60 57.32 49.79
C MET A 196 1.22 55.84 49.92
N THR A 197 0.19 55.52 50.69
CA THR A 197 -0.35 54.15 50.81
C THR A 197 -0.98 53.69 49.53
N GLU A 198 -1.75 54.56 48.88
CA GLU A 198 -2.34 54.22 47.57
C GLU A 198 -1.27 54.01 46.45
N ARG A 199 -0.24 54.92 46.49
CA ARG A 199 0.92 54.77 45.62
C ARG A 199 1.64 53.41 45.83
N SER A 200 1.86 53.02 47.06
CA SER A 200 2.50 51.77 47.47
C SER A 200 1.70 50.57 46.93
N ARG A 201 0.35 50.65 47.01
CA ARG A 201 -0.55 49.62 46.50
C ARG A 201 -0.46 49.49 44.97
N GLN A 202 -0.51 50.60 44.24
CA GLN A 202 -0.42 50.64 42.78
C GLN A 202 0.95 50.18 42.31
N ASP A 203 2.03 50.61 42.93
CA ASP A 203 3.38 50.16 42.59
C ASP A 203 3.56 48.65 42.84
N SER A 204 2.94 48.07 43.87
CA SER A 204 2.97 46.62 44.12
C SER A 204 2.29 45.82 43.01
N LEU A 205 1.09 46.27 42.57
CA LEU A 205 0.36 45.64 41.48
C LEU A 205 1.13 45.73 40.15
N TYR A 206 1.69 46.91 39.88
CA TYR A 206 2.47 47.12 38.65
C TYR A 206 3.72 46.23 38.58
N ARG A 207 4.47 46.14 39.69
CA ARG A 207 5.65 45.26 39.80
C ARG A 207 5.29 43.80 39.65
N GLY A 208 4.18 43.32 40.27
CA GLY A 208 3.70 41.97 40.12
C GLY A 208 3.44 41.64 38.65
N THR A 209 2.64 42.46 37.96
CA THR A 209 2.35 42.28 36.53
C THR A 209 3.59 42.31 35.65
N GLN A 210 4.60 43.12 35.99
CA GLN A 210 5.84 43.17 35.23
C GLN A 210 6.68 41.90 35.39
N ILE A 211 6.79 41.38 36.63
CA ILE A 211 7.45 40.09 36.90
C ILE A 211 6.75 38.95 36.19
N ASP A 212 5.42 38.83 36.33
CA ASP A 212 4.63 37.81 35.70
C ASP A 212 4.87 37.75 34.17
N ARG A 213 4.90 38.92 33.51
CA ARG A 213 5.20 39.01 32.07
C ARG A 213 6.63 38.56 31.70
N MET A 214 7.60 38.87 32.57
CA MET A 214 8.99 38.45 32.37
C MET A 214 9.14 36.95 32.57
N GLU A 215 8.47 36.37 33.56
CA GLU A 215 8.42 34.93 33.81
C GLU A 215 7.73 34.18 32.64
N GLU A 216 6.59 34.66 32.15
CA GLU A 216 5.92 34.12 30.97
C GLU A 216 6.82 34.14 29.72
N SER A 217 7.56 35.23 29.52
CA SER A 217 8.54 35.34 28.42
C SER A 217 9.68 34.33 28.56
N LEU A 218 10.15 34.08 29.80
CA LEU A 218 11.17 33.10 30.08
C LEU A 218 10.66 31.67 29.83
N ASP A 219 9.46 31.35 30.30
CA ASP A 219 8.81 30.04 30.06
C ASP A 219 8.67 29.75 28.55
N ASN A 220 8.24 30.74 27.77
CA ASN A 220 8.16 30.60 26.31
C ASN A 220 9.54 30.34 25.68
N MET A 221 10.59 30.96 26.17
CA MET A 221 11.96 30.75 25.71
C MET A 221 12.49 29.37 26.10
N GLN A 222 12.17 28.89 27.30
CA GLN A 222 12.51 27.53 27.74
C GLN A 222 11.79 26.46 26.87
N LEU A 223 10.51 26.69 26.54
CA LEU A 223 9.76 25.82 25.62
C LEU A 223 10.40 25.80 24.22
N ASN A 224 10.79 26.96 23.70
CA ASN A 224 11.52 27.03 22.43
C ASN A 224 12.83 26.23 22.49
N MET A 225 13.59 26.35 23.55
CA MET A 225 14.82 25.59 23.78
C MET A 225 14.55 24.06 23.78
N GLN A 226 13.50 23.63 24.47
CA GLN A 226 13.11 22.21 24.46
C GLN A 226 12.80 21.71 23.04
N MET A 227 12.10 22.51 22.22
CA MET A 227 11.82 22.15 20.81
C MET A 227 13.12 22.06 20.00
N ILE A 228 14.06 22.98 20.15
CA ILE A 228 15.34 22.94 19.45
C ILE A 228 16.15 21.70 19.88
N ARG A 229 16.19 21.37 21.16
CA ARG A 229 16.85 20.15 21.67
C ARG A 229 16.19 18.88 21.13
N LYS A 230 14.86 18.87 20.95
CA LYS A 230 14.15 17.77 20.31
C LYS A 230 14.56 17.64 18.84
N ARG A 231 14.69 18.74 18.10
CA ARG A 231 15.22 18.72 16.72
C ARG A 231 16.63 18.13 16.69
N LYS A 232 17.51 18.46 17.63
CA LYS A 232 18.84 17.84 17.76
C LYS A 232 18.75 16.32 17.95
N SER A 233 17.82 15.86 18.80
CA SER A 233 17.62 14.43 19.00
C SER A 233 17.16 13.69 17.74
N ASN A 234 16.50 14.37 16.79
CA ASN A 234 16.05 13.82 15.51
C ASN A 234 17.20 13.65 14.50
N LEU A 235 18.41 14.14 14.79
CA LEU A 235 19.62 13.84 14.02
C LEU A 235 20.10 12.39 14.24
N ILE A 236 19.67 11.74 15.31
CA ILE A 236 19.88 10.31 15.52
C ILE A 236 18.71 9.57 14.89
N ILE A 237 18.94 8.95 13.75
CA ILE A 237 17.92 8.19 13.05
C ILE A 237 17.76 6.84 13.73
N LYS A 238 16.55 6.57 14.22
CA LYS A 238 16.21 5.36 14.99
C LYS A 238 15.23 4.47 14.23
N ALA A 239 15.29 3.17 14.51
CA ALA A 239 14.32 2.21 14.02
C ALA A 239 12.94 2.48 14.63
N PRO A 240 11.88 2.67 13.81
CA PRO A 240 10.53 2.89 14.32
C PRO A 240 9.82 1.60 14.77
N ILE A 241 10.27 0.45 14.28
CA ILE A 241 9.72 -0.89 14.59
C ILE A 241 10.85 -1.92 14.72
N ASP A 242 10.51 -3.06 15.31
CA ASP A 242 11.35 -4.26 15.25
C ASP A 242 11.36 -4.81 13.83
N GLY A 243 12.56 -5.17 13.32
CA GLY A 243 12.68 -5.61 11.95
C GLY A 243 14.12 -5.91 11.54
N GLU A 244 14.34 -5.90 10.22
CA GLU A 244 15.65 -5.99 9.59
C GLU A 244 15.87 -4.74 8.74
N LEU A 245 17.04 -4.13 8.84
CA LEU A 245 17.43 -3.00 7.99
C LEU A 245 17.61 -3.51 6.54
N GLY A 246 16.58 -3.35 5.71
CA GLY A 246 16.54 -3.96 4.38
C GLY A 246 17.32 -3.21 3.30
N LEU A 247 17.45 -1.90 3.46
CA LEU A 247 18.23 -1.02 2.58
C LEU A 247 18.71 0.18 3.37
N LEU A 248 19.96 0.59 3.14
CA LEU A 248 20.52 1.84 3.64
C LEU A 248 21.30 2.52 2.50
N ASP A 249 20.68 3.54 1.88
CA ASP A 249 21.18 4.21 0.68
C ASP A 249 21.86 5.54 1.03
N VAL A 250 22.84 5.47 1.95
CA VAL A 250 23.67 6.60 2.36
C VAL A 250 25.08 6.17 2.69
N VAL A 251 26.03 7.10 2.51
CA VAL A 251 27.45 6.88 2.84
C VAL A 251 27.96 7.93 3.83
N LEU A 252 29.02 7.60 4.56
CA LEU A 252 29.68 8.52 5.49
C LEU A 252 30.10 9.80 4.76
N GLY A 253 29.83 10.96 5.38
CA GLY A 253 30.13 12.27 4.81
C GLY A 253 29.11 12.80 3.81
N GLN A 254 28.10 12.02 3.44
CA GLN A 254 27.03 12.45 2.54
C GLN A 254 26.10 13.46 3.23
N SER A 255 25.73 14.53 2.50
CA SER A 255 24.68 15.45 2.94
C SER A 255 23.31 14.90 2.61
N VAL A 256 22.42 14.85 3.60
CA VAL A 256 21.03 14.35 3.47
C VAL A 256 20.06 15.46 3.87
N ALA A 257 19.09 15.72 3.01
CA ALA A 257 18.03 16.70 3.31
C ALA A 257 16.90 16.06 4.14
N SER A 258 16.18 16.88 4.92
CA SER A 258 14.96 16.43 5.61
C SER A 258 13.96 15.83 4.63
N GLY A 259 13.31 14.71 5.00
CA GLY A 259 12.33 14.00 4.20
C GLY A 259 12.90 13.11 3.08
N THR A 260 14.20 13.15 2.82
CA THR A 260 14.83 12.28 1.82
C THR A 260 14.79 10.83 2.30
N ARG A 261 14.38 9.89 1.44
CA ARG A 261 14.46 8.48 1.77
C ARG A 261 15.93 8.06 1.85
N ILE A 262 16.32 7.50 2.99
CA ILE A 262 17.69 7.03 3.25
C ILE A 262 17.78 5.52 3.44
N GLY A 263 16.65 4.86 3.61
CA GLY A 263 16.63 3.41 3.82
C GLY A 263 15.24 2.88 4.05
N GLN A 264 15.17 1.61 4.47
CA GLN A 264 13.91 0.98 4.85
C GLN A 264 14.14 -0.13 5.88
N ILE A 265 13.13 -0.33 6.74
CA ILE A 265 13.06 -1.47 7.68
C ILE A 265 11.93 -2.39 7.24
N ASN A 266 12.25 -3.67 7.16
CA ASN A 266 11.34 -4.73 6.80
C ASN A 266 10.93 -5.50 8.07
N SER A 267 9.64 -5.83 8.22
CA SER A 267 9.19 -6.72 9.29
C SER A 267 9.81 -8.12 9.14
N VAL A 268 10.30 -8.71 10.22
CA VAL A 268 10.88 -10.07 10.21
C VAL A 268 9.79 -11.11 10.44
N GLY A 269 9.91 -12.28 9.79
CA GLY A 269 9.08 -13.47 10.03
C GLY A 269 7.72 -13.45 9.35
N THR A 270 7.29 -12.33 8.77
CA THR A 270 6.03 -12.23 8.05
C THR A 270 6.25 -11.75 6.62
N TYR A 271 6.02 -12.66 5.67
CA TYR A 271 6.17 -12.37 4.24
C TYR A 271 4.84 -12.50 3.52
N LYS A 272 4.74 -11.82 2.39
CA LYS A 272 3.69 -11.98 1.39
C LYS A 272 4.33 -12.24 0.04
N VAL A 273 3.58 -12.80 -0.89
CA VAL A 273 3.97 -12.89 -2.28
C VAL A 273 3.09 -11.93 -3.07
N GLU A 274 3.69 -10.88 -3.65
CA GLU A 274 2.99 -9.98 -4.57
C GLU A 274 3.11 -10.54 -5.98
N ALA A 275 1.98 -10.85 -6.62
CA ALA A 275 1.95 -11.31 -8.00
C ALA A 275 1.23 -10.32 -8.92
N GLN A 276 1.65 -10.31 -10.19
CA GLN A 276 0.98 -9.59 -11.25
C GLN A 276 0.19 -10.59 -12.10
N ILE A 277 -1.10 -10.34 -12.27
CA ILE A 277 -2.06 -11.19 -12.96
C ILE A 277 -2.60 -10.42 -14.16
N ASP A 278 -2.74 -11.10 -15.30
CA ASP A 278 -3.29 -10.53 -16.52
C ASP A 278 -4.74 -10.08 -16.33
N GLU A 279 -5.13 -8.92 -16.89
CA GLU A 279 -6.46 -8.34 -16.74
C GLU A 279 -7.60 -9.24 -17.21
N HIS A 280 -7.31 -10.16 -18.14
CA HIS A 280 -8.28 -11.15 -18.61
C HIS A 280 -8.89 -11.99 -17.48
N TYR A 281 -8.20 -12.13 -16.36
CA TYR A 281 -8.65 -12.92 -15.20
C TYR A 281 -9.31 -12.08 -14.10
N ILE A 282 -9.50 -10.75 -14.28
CA ILE A 282 -9.95 -9.84 -13.23
C ILE A 282 -11.30 -10.23 -12.64
N ASP A 283 -12.24 -10.70 -13.46
CA ASP A 283 -13.58 -11.13 -13.04
C ASP A 283 -13.58 -12.48 -12.30
N ARG A 284 -12.48 -13.22 -12.36
CA ARG A 284 -12.34 -14.57 -11.80
C ARG A 284 -11.43 -14.65 -10.59
N VAL A 285 -10.68 -13.57 -10.31
CA VAL A 285 -9.71 -13.51 -9.22
C VAL A 285 -10.27 -12.65 -8.10
N PHE A 286 -10.47 -13.25 -6.94
CA PHE A 286 -11.00 -12.59 -5.73
C PHE A 286 -10.27 -13.05 -4.48
N ASP A 287 -10.46 -12.32 -3.40
CA ASP A 287 -9.85 -12.62 -2.11
C ASP A 287 -10.28 -14.01 -1.62
N GLY A 288 -9.34 -14.77 -1.09
CA GLY A 288 -9.57 -16.11 -0.57
C GLY A 288 -9.26 -17.25 -1.54
N LEU A 289 -8.96 -17.00 -2.82
CA LEU A 289 -8.50 -18.05 -3.73
C LEU A 289 -7.15 -18.61 -3.28
N SER A 290 -7.01 -19.93 -3.39
CA SER A 290 -5.77 -20.64 -3.05
C SER A 290 -4.82 -20.71 -4.26
N ALA A 291 -3.53 -20.68 -3.95
CA ALA A 291 -2.48 -20.96 -4.92
C ALA A 291 -1.40 -21.82 -4.28
N THR A 292 -0.80 -22.70 -5.06
CA THR A 292 0.28 -23.56 -4.63
C THR A 292 1.55 -23.30 -5.41
N PHE A 293 2.69 -23.54 -4.80
CA PHE A 293 3.99 -23.50 -5.47
C PHE A 293 4.92 -24.56 -4.91
N GLU A 294 5.87 -25.00 -5.69
CA GLU A 294 6.86 -25.99 -5.29
C GLU A 294 8.22 -25.31 -5.02
N ARG A 295 8.86 -25.71 -3.94
CA ARG A 295 10.23 -25.34 -3.64
C ARG A 295 10.97 -26.50 -2.98
N GLN A 296 12.12 -26.86 -3.54
CA GLN A 296 13.00 -27.96 -3.02
C GLN A 296 12.29 -29.31 -2.89
N GLY A 297 11.26 -29.57 -3.72
CA GLY A 297 10.48 -30.81 -3.69
C GLY A 297 9.31 -30.80 -2.69
N GLU A 298 9.10 -29.70 -1.97
CA GLU A 298 7.93 -29.50 -1.11
C GLU A 298 6.92 -28.54 -1.75
N THR A 299 5.64 -28.80 -1.50
CA THR A 299 4.53 -27.98 -1.99
C THR A 299 4.03 -27.09 -0.86
N TYR A 300 4.04 -25.80 -1.11
CA TYR A 300 3.55 -24.78 -0.18
C TYR A 300 2.23 -24.21 -0.67
N SER A 301 1.35 -23.88 0.27
CA SER A 301 0.06 -23.26 0.00
C SER A 301 0.08 -21.77 0.34
N THR A 302 -0.61 -21.01 -0.48
CA THR A 302 -0.85 -19.58 -0.27
C THR A 302 -2.28 -19.23 -0.59
N VAL A 303 -2.79 -18.15 0.00
CA VAL A 303 -4.16 -17.67 -0.22
C VAL A 303 -4.13 -16.19 -0.56
N ILE A 304 -4.93 -15.77 -1.53
CA ILE A 304 -5.08 -14.35 -1.84
C ILE A 304 -5.64 -13.63 -0.63
N ARG A 305 -4.85 -12.69 -0.11
CA ARG A 305 -5.24 -11.81 0.99
C ARG A 305 -5.95 -10.55 0.49
N LYS A 306 -5.50 -10.04 -0.67
CA LYS A 306 -6.01 -8.81 -1.24
C LYS A 306 -5.77 -8.75 -2.74
N VAL A 307 -6.80 -8.38 -3.49
CA VAL A 307 -6.72 -8.02 -4.90
C VAL A 307 -6.76 -6.49 -5.03
N TYR A 308 -5.85 -5.94 -5.82
CA TYR A 308 -5.83 -4.50 -6.12
C TYR A 308 -6.57 -4.26 -7.44
N PRO A 309 -7.67 -3.50 -7.44
CA PRO A 309 -8.52 -3.37 -8.62
C PRO A 309 -7.92 -2.51 -9.74
N GLU A 310 -6.81 -1.84 -9.49
CA GLU A 310 -6.16 -0.97 -10.47
C GLU A 310 -5.37 -1.81 -11.49
N VAL A 311 -5.75 -1.70 -12.76
CA VAL A 311 -5.02 -2.31 -13.88
C VAL A 311 -3.97 -1.33 -14.39
N ARG A 312 -2.72 -1.80 -14.53
CA ARG A 312 -1.61 -1.07 -15.15
C ARG A 312 -0.90 -1.99 -16.12
N ASP A 313 -0.65 -1.52 -17.34
CA ASP A 313 0.01 -2.29 -18.40
C ASP A 313 -0.64 -3.65 -18.66
N GLY A 314 -2.00 -3.71 -18.63
CA GLY A 314 -2.78 -4.92 -18.85
C GLY A 314 -2.69 -5.94 -17.70
N LYS A 315 -2.24 -5.54 -16.50
CA LYS A 315 -2.10 -6.42 -15.34
C LYS A 315 -2.62 -5.75 -14.07
N PHE A 316 -3.14 -6.54 -13.16
CA PHE A 316 -3.48 -6.14 -11.81
C PHE A 316 -2.65 -6.89 -10.78
N LYS A 317 -2.56 -6.37 -9.58
CA LYS A 317 -1.76 -6.95 -8.49
C LYS A 317 -2.63 -7.72 -7.52
N ALA A 318 -2.08 -8.81 -6.98
CA ALA A 318 -2.66 -9.53 -5.87
C ALA A 318 -1.58 -9.89 -4.84
N ASP A 319 -1.91 -9.71 -3.56
CA ASP A 319 -1.08 -10.11 -2.43
C ASP A 319 -1.53 -11.48 -1.90
N PHE A 320 -0.60 -12.41 -1.84
CA PHE A 320 -0.79 -13.74 -1.28
C PHE A 320 -0.14 -13.83 0.09
N LYS A 321 -0.85 -14.35 1.06
CA LYS A 321 -0.29 -14.78 2.34
C LYS A 321 -0.02 -16.28 2.31
N PHE A 322 0.99 -16.73 3.03
CA PHE A 322 1.21 -18.16 3.24
C PHE A 322 0.08 -18.75 4.09
N ASP A 323 -0.37 -19.94 3.72
CA ASP A 323 -1.39 -20.69 4.43
C ASP A 323 -0.72 -21.95 5.01
N GLY A 324 -0.39 -21.89 6.30
CA GLY A 324 0.40 -22.91 7.00
C GLY A 324 1.89 -22.56 7.08
N GLU A 325 2.73 -23.55 6.83
CA GLU A 325 4.18 -23.41 6.93
C GLU A 325 4.76 -22.56 5.82
N GLN A 326 5.75 -21.74 6.16
CA GLN A 326 6.53 -20.96 5.22
C GLN A 326 7.82 -21.70 4.86
N PRO A 327 8.33 -21.52 3.64
CA PRO A 327 9.62 -22.09 3.29
C PRO A 327 10.75 -21.58 4.20
N ASP A 328 11.64 -22.47 4.61
CA ASP A 328 12.87 -22.08 5.30
C ASP A 328 13.71 -21.13 4.42
N ASN A 329 14.45 -20.21 5.08
CA ASN A 329 15.34 -19.28 4.41
C ASN A 329 14.65 -18.43 3.31
N ILE A 330 13.39 -18.02 3.56
CA ILE A 330 12.69 -17.09 2.68
C ILE A 330 13.37 -15.71 2.73
N ARG A 331 13.60 -15.11 1.56
CA ARG A 331 14.23 -13.78 1.44
C ARG A 331 13.36 -12.86 0.60
N SER A 332 13.29 -11.61 1.00
CA SER A 332 12.66 -10.56 0.19
C SER A 332 13.28 -10.51 -1.21
N GLY A 333 12.44 -10.32 -2.23
CA GLY A 333 12.86 -10.25 -3.63
C GLY A 333 12.93 -11.58 -4.37
N GLN A 334 12.81 -12.73 -3.70
CA GLN A 334 12.71 -14.03 -4.37
C GLN A 334 11.45 -14.12 -5.23
N THR A 335 11.55 -14.82 -6.36
CA THR A 335 10.41 -15.07 -7.26
C THR A 335 9.92 -16.50 -7.09
N TYR A 336 8.61 -16.66 -6.88
CA TYR A 336 7.92 -17.95 -6.89
C TYR A 336 6.92 -18.04 -8.03
N TYR A 337 6.77 -19.23 -8.61
CA TYR A 337 5.76 -19.51 -9.62
C TYR A 337 4.55 -20.16 -8.95
N LEU A 338 3.48 -19.40 -8.83
CA LEU A 338 2.26 -19.82 -8.15
C LEU A 338 1.29 -20.43 -9.17
N ASN A 339 0.69 -21.58 -8.84
CA ASN A 339 -0.43 -22.15 -9.54
C ASN A 339 -1.72 -21.68 -8.86
N LEU A 340 -2.30 -20.57 -9.34
CA LEU A 340 -3.51 -19.97 -8.78
C LEU A 340 -4.74 -20.75 -9.25
N GLN A 341 -5.49 -21.32 -8.31
CA GLN A 341 -6.73 -22.04 -8.58
C GLN A 341 -7.85 -21.04 -8.88
N LEU A 342 -8.49 -21.17 -10.04
CA LEU A 342 -9.60 -20.32 -10.48
C LEU A 342 -10.97 -20.99 -10.35
N GLY A 343 -11.00 -22.27 -10.04
CA GLY A 343 -12.22 -23.07 -9.88
C GLY A 343 -11.94 -24.37 -9.14
N GLN A 344 -13.00 -25.05 -8.76
CA GLN A 344 -12.91 -26.41 -8.20
C GLN A 344 -12.56 -27.39 -9.32
N PRO A 345 -11.81 -28.48 -9.03
CA PRO A 345 -11.58 -29.56 -9.97
C PRO A 345 -12.91 -30.19 -10.41
N GLU A 346 -13.08 -30.38 -11.70
CA GLU A 346 -14.29 -30.97 -12.30
C GLU A 346 -13.94 -32.06 -13.29
N GLU A 347 -14.77 -33.13 -13.40
CA GLU A 347 -14.60 -34.14 -14.42
C GLU A 347 -14.92 -33.57 -15.83
N ALA A 348 -13.98 -33.63 -16.72
CA ALA A 348 -14.12 -33.15 -18.08
C ALA A 348 -13.38 -34.06 -19.09
N VAL A 349 -13.71 -33.92 -20.38
CA VAL A 349 -12.88 -34.47 -21.45
C VAL A 349 -11.71 -33.55 -21.68
N ILE A 350 -10.49 -34.04 -21.50
CA ILE A 350 -9.27 -33.28 -21.60
C ILE A 350 -8.34 -33.78 -22.69
N ILE A 351 -7.67 -32.88 -23.38
CA ILE A 351 -6.58 -33.17 -24.32
C ILE A 351 -5.33 -32.39 -23.93
N PRO A 352 -4.13 -32.95 -24.08
CA PRO A 352 -2.89 -32.21 -23.81
C PRO A 352 -2.77 -30.97 -24.68
N ARG A 353 -2.17 -29.91 -24.13
CA ARG A 353 -1.85 -28.72 -24.92
C ARG A 353 -0.90 -29.06 -26.06
N GLY A 354 -1.17 -28.46 -27.23
CA GLY A 354 -0.35 -28.66 -28.41
C GLY A 354 -0.40 -27.46 -29.35
N THR A 355 0.54 -27.46 -30.29
CA THR A 355 0.70 -26.35 -31.24
C THR A 355 -0.42 -26.28 -32.29
N PHE A 356 -1.28 -27.31 -32.41
CA PHE A 356 -2.47 -27.29 -33.26
C PHE A 356 -3.37 -26.08 -33.00
N TYR A 357 -3.44 -25.65 -31.72
CA TYR A 357 -4.29 -24.55 -31.27
C TYR A 357 -3.94 -23.21 -31.94
N GLN A 358 -2.66 -22.98 -32.24
CA GLN A 358 -2.21 -21.73 -32.85
C GLN A 358 -2.88 -21.48 -34.21
N LYS A 359 -3.06 -22.55 -35.03
CA LYS A 359 -3.70 -22.46 -36.34
C LYS A 359 -5.22 -22.59 -36.30
N THR A 360 -5.74 -23.40 -35.38
CA THR A 360 -7.17 -23.74 -35.34
C THR A 360 -7.98 -22.81 -34.43
N GLY A 361 -7.32 -22.12 -33.48
CA GLY A 361 -8.00 -21.39 -32.44
C GLY A 361 -8.91 -22.25 -31.57
N GLY A 362 -8.69 -23.58 -31.57
CA GLY A 362 -9.49 -24.53 -30.81
C GLY A 362 -10.86 -24.86 -31.44
N LYS A 363 -11.10 -24.46 -32.70
CA LYS A 363 -12.39 -24.70 -33.39
C LYS A 363 -12.49 -26.09 -34.05
N TRP A 364 -11.37 -26.71 -34.34
CA TRP A 364 -11.34 -28.03 -34.98
C TRP A 364 -10.00 -28.74 -34.68
N ILE A 365 -10.00 -30.06 -34.78
CA ILE A 365 -8.85 -30.94 -34.58
C ILE A 365 -8.92 -32.13 -35.52
N TYR A 366 -7.77 -32.77 -35.84
CA TYR A 366 -7.74 -34.03 -36.56
C TYR A 366 -7.90 -35.18 -35.56
N VAL A 367 -8.94 -36.01 -35.80
CA VAL A 367 -9.23 -37.24 -35.04
C VAL A 367 -8.76 -38.43 -35.84
N VAL A 368 -7.89 -39.22 -35.24
CA VAL A 368 -7.31 -40.42 -35.84
C VAL A 368 -8.33 -41.55 -35.78
N ASN A 369 -8.55 -42.24 -36.91
CA ASN A 369 -9.46 -43.39 -36.97
C ASN A 369 -8.93 -44.60 -36.15
N LYS A 370 -9.80 -45.60 -35.93
CA LYS A 370 -9.47 -46.77 -35.10
C LYS A 370 -8.29 -47.59 -35.66
N ASP A 371 -8.13 -47.60 -36.99
CA ASP A 371 -7.07 -48.34 -37.69
C ASP A 371 -5.72 -47.60 -37.67
N GLY A 372 -5.70 -46.33 -37.25
CA GLY A 372 -4.49 -45.53 -37.13
C GLY A 372 -3.86 -45.11 -38.45
N ASN A 373 -4.54 -45.24 -39.58
CA ASN A 373 -4.03 -44.96 -40.91
C ASN A 373 -4.58 -43.67 -41.55
N LYS A 374 -5.58 -43.05 -40.91
CA LYS A 374 -6.18 -41.78 -41.34
C LYS A 374 -6.57 -40.92 -40.18
N ALA A 375 -6.51 -39.59 -40.37
CA ALA A 375 -7.08 -38.63 -39.41
C ALA A 375 -8.02 -37.68 -40.17
N VAL A 376 -9.20 -37.44 -39.60
CA VAL A 376 -10.28 -36.64 -40.18
C VAL A 376 -10.45 -35.37 -39.37
N LYS A 377 -10.59 -34.25 -40.06
CA LYS A 377 -10.89 -32.96 -39.47
C LYS A 377 -12.26 -33.00 -38.84
N ARG A 378 -12.34 -32.64 -37.55
CA ARG A 378 -13.59 -32.58 -36.78
C ARG A 378 -13.69 -31.28 -36.03
N GLU A 379 -14.85 -30.64 -36.06
CA GLU A 379 -15.14 -29.47 -35.26
C GLU A 379 -15.21 -29.86 -33.80
N ILE A 380 -14.58 -29.01 -32.95
CA ILE A 380 -14.58 -29.16 -31.50
C ILE A 380 -14.86 -27.81 -30.87
N ARG A 381 -15.28 -27.85 -29.63
CA ARG A 381 -15.40 -26.66 -28.78
C ARG A 381 -14.52 -26.82 -27.55
N ILE A 382 -13.45 -26.01 -27.47
CA ILE A 382 -12.59 -25.92 -26.33
C ILE A 382 -13.22 -24.93 -25.32
N GLY A 383 -13.32 -25.35 -24.08
CA GLY A 383 -13.76 -24.53 -22.95
C GLY A 383 -12.58 -23.89 -22.23
N ARG A 384 -12.43 -24.25 -20.95
CA ARG A 384 -11.34 -23.77 -20.09
C ARG A 384 -9.99 -24.37 -20.50
N GLN A 385 -8.93 -23.70 -20.13
CA GLN A 385 -7.57 -24.17 -20.41
C GLN A 385 -6.66 -23.91 -19.19
N ASN A 386 -5.76 -24.86 -18.95
CA ASN A 386 -4.69 -24.69 -17.97
C ASN A 386 -3.31 -24.86 -18.66
N PRO A 387 -2.18 -24.72 -18.00
CA PRO A 387 -0.86 -24.88 -18.61
C PRO A 387 -0.60 -26.22 -19.28
N GLN A 388 -1.33 -27.30 -18.94
CA GLN A 388 -1.07 -28.66 -19.39
C GLN A 388 -2.16 -29.19 -20.35
N TYR A 389 -3.44 -28.79 -20.16
CA TYR A 389 -4.59 -29.37 -20.85
C TYR A 389 -5.56 -28.32 -21.36
N TYR A 390 -6.31 -28.71 -22.41
CA TYR A 390 -7.55 -28.07 -22.85
C TYR A 390 -8.73 -28.91 -22.39
N GLU A 391 -9.77 -28.30 -21.85
CA GLU A 391 -11.07 -28.87 -21.66
C GLU A 391 -11.83 -28.88 -23.01
N VAL A 392 -12.36 -30.03 -23.41
CA VAL A 392 -13.18 -30.15 -24.62
C VAL A 392 -14.64 -30.32 -24.21
N GLN A 393 -15.46 -29.33 -24.53
CA GLN A 393 -16.88 -29.34 -24.22
C GLN A 393 -17.70 -30.14 -25.19
N GLU A 394 -17.35 -30.11 -26.49
CA GLU A 394 -18.08 -30.76 -27.56
C GLU A 394 -17.11 -31.25 -28.64
N GLY A 395 -17.48 -32.35 -29.33
CA GLY A 395 -16.81 -32.84 -30.54
C GLY A 395 -15.81 -33.99 -30.33
N LEU A 396 -15.46 -34.35 -29.09
CA LEU A 396 -14.59 -35.52 -28.81
C LEU A 396 -15.21 -36.43 -27.76
N GLU A 397 -14.99 -37.73 -27.92
CA GLU A 397 -15.33 -38.74 -26.92
C GLU A 397 -14.07 -39.23 -26.21
N PRO A 398 -14.19 -39.64 -24.92
CA PRO A 398 -13.09 -40.26 -24.21
C PRO A 398 -12.52 -41.46 -24.92
N GLY A 399 -11.20 -41.55 -25.08
CA GLY A 399 -10.50 -42.62 -25.75
C GLY A 399 -10.18 -42.34 -27.21
N GLU A 400 -10.73 -41.30 -27.83
CA GLU A 400 -10.37 -40.90 -29.20
C GLU A 400 -8.94 -40.36 -29.24
N LYS A 401 -8.25 -40.67 -30.34
CA LYS A 401 -6.88 -40.19 -30.59
C LYS A 401 -6.92 -38.96 -31.44
N VAL A 402 -6.21 -37.90 -31.04
CA VAL A 402 -6.18 -36.62 -31.74
C VAL A 402 -4.74 -36.19 -32.02
N ILE A 403 -4.53 -35.42 -33.07
CA ILE A 403 -3.22 -34.86 -33.40
C ILE A 403 -3.05 -33.53 -32.70
N THR A 404 -2.05 -33.42 -31.82
CA THR A 404 -1.76 -32.24 -31.04
C THR A 404 -0.53 -31.44 -31.52
N SER A 405 0.20 -31.98 -32.53
CA SER A 405 1.28 -31.25 -33.23
C SER A 405 0.76 -30.08 -34.07
N GLY A 406 1.66 -29.24 -34.58
CA GLY A 406 1.30 -28.10 -35.45
C GLY A 406 0.72 -28.50 -36.79
N TYR A 407 -0.21 -27.72 -37.33
CA TYR A 407 -0.91 -27.96 -38.57
C TYR A 407 -0.44 -27.06 -39.73
N ASP A 408 0.72 -26.43 -39.60
CA ASP A 408 1.21 -25.47 -40.60
C ASP A 408 1.39 -26.07 -42.00
N ASN A 409 1.79 -27.34 -42.04
CA ASN A 409 2.07 -28.08 -43.31
C ASN A 409 0.86 -28.78 -43.88
N TYR A 410 -0.33 -28.75 -43.25
CA TYR A 410 -1.49 -29.55 -43.69
C TYR A 410 -2.46 -28.78 -44.60
N GLY A 411 -2.22 -27.47 -44.82
CA GLY A 411 -3.06 -26.63 -45.66
C GLY A 411 -4.53 -26.65 -45.23
N ASP A 412 -5.45 -26.78 -46.25
CA ASP A 412 -6.89 -26.93 -46.06
C ASP A 412 -7.36 -28.38 -46.26
N SER A 413 -6.53 -29.34 -45.89
CA SER A 413 -6.87 -30.76 -46.05
C SER A 413 -7.92 -31.19 -45.04
N ASP A 414 -8.92 -31.98 -45.48
CA ASP A 414 -9.99 -32.52 -44.64
C ASP A 414 -9.61 -33.87 -44.03
N VAL A 415 -8.74 -34.61 -44.74
CA VAL A 415 -8.28 -35.93 -44.34
C VAL A 415 -6.77 -36.05 -44.48
N LEU A 416 -6.10 -36.49 -43.42
CA LEU A 416 -4.69 -36.86 -43.42
C LEU A 416 -4.57 -38.39 -43.55
N VAL A 417 -3.67 -38.88 -44.40
CA VAL A 417 -3.40 -40.32 -44.61
C VAL A 417 -1.95 -40.62 -44.24
N PHE A 418 -1.74 -41.60 -43.39
CA PHE A 418 -0.43 -41.99 -42.87
C PHE A 418 0.16 -43.18 -43.64
#